data_cc4e577c1d58a6c07e704378b75a890e
#
_entry.id   cc4e577c1d58a6c07e704378b75a890e
#
_cell.length_a   1.000
_cell.length_b   1.000
_cell.length_c   1.000
_cell.angle_alpha   90.00
_cell.angle_beta   90.00
_cell.angle_gamma   90.00
#
_symmetry.space_group_name_H-M   'P 1'
#
loop_
_entity.id
_entity.type
_entity.pdbx_description
1 polymer ?
#
loop_
_entity_poly.entity_id
_entity_poly.type
_entity_poly.pdbx_seq_one_letter_code
_entity_poly.pdbx_strand_id
1 'polypeptide(L)'
;MKKIKLYTILMVSVLLTACGTDKKIEKQANNIVDAVENNDISELDFIINGTDELAEDEELADFFETDTEQGNGLMSKIIKHDTIEVKKVGKDAITYKITAPDLSNLFSDMNAGNVTEENIDSFMDDYISDAKMVTNEVDVSYTYENEKFSAEYDTEEFINALTGNMVTAYQELIQDVQNEISEEDNNEESN
;
A
#
# COMPACT_ATOMS: atom_id res chain seq x y z
N MET A 1 -9.59 -30.04 19.20
CA MET A 1 -10.27 -28.85 19.79
C MET A 1 -9.77 -27.64 19.02
N LYS A 2 -10.58 -27.08 18.13
CA LYS A 2 -10.21 -25.92 17.29
C LYS A 2 -10.17 -24.67 18.17
N LYS A 3 -9.02 -24.00 18.25
CA LYS A 3 -8.90 -22.70 18.93
C LYS A 3 -9.45 -21.64 18.00
N ILE A 4 -10.64 -21.17 18.28
CA ILE A 4 -11.23 -19.99 17.64
C ILE A 4 -10.46 -18.76 18.19
N LYS A 5 -9.63 -18.13 17.37
CA LYS A 5 -9.06 -16.83 17.70
C LYS A 5 -10.15 -15.79 17.55
N LEU A 6 -10.65 -15.33 18.69
CA LEU A 6 -11.61 -14.24 18.76
C LEU A 6 -10.85 -12.93 18.52
N TYR A 7 -10.90 -12.40 17.31
CA TYR A 7 -10.43 -11.05 17.04
C TYR A 7 -11.47 -10.09 17.61
N THR A 8 -11.10 -9.44 18.69
CA THR A 8 -11.89 -8.36 19.28
C THR A 8 -11.68 -7.12 18.41
N ILE A 9 -12.59 -6.89 17.47
CA ILE A 9 -12.70 -5.62 16.75
C ILE A 9 -13.10 -4.58 17.78
N LEU A 10 -12.15 -3.77 18.22
CA LEU A 10 -12.40 -2.60 19.05
C LEU A 10 -12.85 -1.46 18.12
N MET A 11 -14.15 -1.43 17.79
CA MET A 11 -14.76 -0.27 17.16
C MET A 11 -14.70 0.91 18.16
N VAL A 12 -13.70 1.76 17.99
CA VAL A 12 -13.70 3.07 18.63
C VAL A 12 -14.55 4.00 17.76
N SER A 13 -15.85 4.03 18.05
CA SER A 13 -16.77 5.01 17.48
C SER A 13 -16.41 6.40 18.02
N VAL A 14 -15.66 7.17 17.27
CA VAL A 14 -15.53 8.62 17.52
C VAL A 14 -16.85 9.27 17.11
N LEU A 15 -17.64 9.65 18.09
CA LEU A 15 -18.86 10.44 17.90
C LEU A 15 -18.49 11.83 17.42
N LEU A 16 -18.43 12.02 16.11
CA LEU A 16 -18.42 13.34 15.48
C LEU A 16 -19.87 13.74 15.22
N THR A 17 -20.35 14.66 16.00
CA THR A 17 -21.61 15.39 15.73
C THR A 17 -21.35 16.41 14.65
N ALA A 18 -21.49 16.02 13.40
CA ALA A 18 -21.34 16.91 12.27
C ALA A 18 -22.48 16.73 11.25
N CYS A 19 -22.77 17.79 10.55
CA CYS A 19 -23.82 17.99 9.55
C CYS A 19 -23.83 16.88 8.48
N GLY A 20 -24.95 16.67 7.79
CA GLY A 20 -25.16 15.56 6.84
C GLY A 20 -24.10 15.37 5.73
N THR A 21 -23.26 16.38 5.48
CA THR A 21 -22.13 16.33 4.54
C THR A 21 -21.01 15.45 5.07
N ASP A 22 -20.65 15.57 6.36
CA ASP A 22 -19.54 14.81 6.96
C ASP A 22 -19.81 13.30 6.93
N LYS A 23 -21.07 12.89 7.11
CA LYS A 23 -21.46 11.47 6.98
C LYS A 23 -21.32 10.93 5.56
N LYS A 24 -21.54 11.79 4.55
CA LYS A 24 -21.33 11.39 3.16
C LYS A 24 -19.84 11.20 2.86
N ILE A 25 -19.01 12.12 3.36
CA ILE A 25 -17.55 12.05 3.23
C ILE A 25 -17.01 10.81 3.97
N GLU A 26 -17.44 10.62 5.22
CA GLU A 26 -17.06 9.43 6.01
C GLU A 26 -17.41 8.11 5.31
N LYS A 27 -18.58 8.06 4.67
CA LYS A 27 -18.97 6.89 3.88
C LYS A 27 -18.03 6.68 2.68
N GLN A 28 -17.67 7.72 1.96
CA GLN A 28 -16.74 7.62 0.83
C GLN A 28 -15.33 7.24 1.29
N ALA A 29 -14.89 7.81 2.42
CA ALA A 29 -13.62 7.49 3.03
C ALA A 29 -13.50 6.01 3.45
N ASN A 30 -14.62 5.34 3.74
CA ASN A 30 -14.64 3.93 4.08
C ASN A 30 -14.66 2.99 2.86
N ASN A 31 -14.84 3.47 1.64
CA ASN A 31 -14.79 2.60 0.46
C ASN A 31 -13.43 1.92 0.33
N ILE A 32 -12.33 2.65 0.55
CA ILE A 32 -10.98 2.07 0.49
C ILE A 32 -10.72 1.11 1.68
N VAL A 33 -11.31 1.37 2.84
CA VAL A 33 -11.26 0.45 3.98
C VAL A 33 -11.93 -0.87 3.62
N ASP A 34 -13.13 -0.79 3.02
CA ASP A 34 -13.88 -1.97 2.58
C ASP A 34 -13.11 -2.76 1.51
N ALA A 35 -12.43 -2.08 0.56
CA ALA A 35 -11.62 -2.72 -0.47
C ALA A 35 -10.42 -3.49 0.14
N VAL A 36 -9.70 -2.87 1.07
CA VAL A 36 -8.58 -3.51 1.80
C VAL A 36 -9.07 -4.69 2.64
N GLU A 37 -10.13 -4.51 3.44
CA GLU A 37 -10.68 -5.57 4.29
C GLU A 37 -11.17 -6.80 3.53
N ASN A 38 -11.67 -6.57 2.30
CA ASN A 38 -12.13 -7.65 1.42
C ASN A 38 -11.04 -8.20 0.51
N ASN A 39 -9.82 -7.65 0.55
CA ASN A 39 -8.74 -7.95 -0.39
C ASN A 39 -9.20 -7.82 -1.85
N ASP A 40 -9.98 -6.77 -2.12
CA ASP A 40 -10.51 -6.47 -3.45
C ASP A 40 -9.53 -5.56 -4.20
N ILE A 41 -8.57 -6.18 -4.86
CA ILE A 41 -7.49 -5.47 -5.56
C ILE A 41 -8.05 -4.65 -6.73
N SER A 42 -9.08 -5.14 -7.42
CA SER A 42 -9.68 -4.41 -8.53
C SER A 42 -10.41 -3.13 -8.07
N GLU A 43 -11.13 -3.20 -6.95
CA GLU A 43 -11.76 -2.00 -6.37
C GLU A 43 -10.70 -1.06 -5.79
N LEU A 44 -9.64 -1.59 -5.22
CA LEU A 44 -8.53 -0.81 -4.68
C LEU A 44 -7.81 -0.03 -5.78
N ASP A 45 -7.48 -0.69 -6.89
CA ASP A 45 -6.91 -0.08 -8.08
C ASP A 45 -7.83 1.03 -8.64
N PHE A 46 -9.12 0.74 -8.78
CA PHE A 46 -10.11 1.71 -9.22
C PHE A 46 -10.18 2.95 -8.31
N ILE A 47 -10.08 2.78 -6.98
CA ILE A 47 -10.12 3.88 -6.00
C ILE A 47 -8.84 4.71 -6.09
N ILE A 48 -7.68 4.08 -6.26
CA ILE A 48 -6.37 4.74 -6.27
C ILE A 48 -6.12 5.44 -7.61
N ASN A 49 -6.27 4.72 -8.72
CA ASN A 49 -5.88 5.20 -10.05
C ASN A 49 -7.04 5.84 -10.85
N GLY A 50 -8.30 5.72 -10.37
CA GLY A 50 -9.46 6.23 -11.09
C GLY A 50 -9.89 5.35 -12.27
N THR A 51 -10.83 5.84 -13.10
CA THR A 51 -11.39 5.05 -14.20
C THR A 51 -10.45 4.86 -15.38
N ASP A 52 -10.27 3.62 -15.82
CA ASP A 52 -9.95 3.11 -17.18
C ASP A 52 -8.79 3.72 -17.99
N GLU A 53 -8.13 4.76 -17.54
CA GLU A 53 -6.89 5.22 -18.16
C GLU A 53 -5.76 4.91 -17.18
N LEU A 54 -4.99 3.87 -17.52
CA LEU A 54 -3.74 3.48 -16.85
C LEU A 54 -2.99 4.74 -16.41
N ALA A 55 -2.59 4.78 -15.15
CA ALA A 55 -1.79 5.88 -14.63
C ALA A 55 -0.65 6.16 -15.61
N GLU A 56 -0.39 7.45 -15.92
CA GLU A 56 0.71 7.83 -16.80
C GLU A 56 2.09 7.37 -16.29
N ASP A 57 2.13 6.82 -15.06
CA ASP A 57 3.30 6.26 -14.42
C ASP A 57 3.28 4.73 -14.57
N GLU A 58 3.87 4.25 -15.69
CA GLU A 58 3.90 2.83 -16.07
C GLU A 58 4.51 1.92 -14.97
N GLU A 59 5.40 2.44 -14.11
CA GLU A 59 6.09 1.64 -13.09
C GLU A 59 5.18 1.24 -11.91
N LEU A 60 4.22 2.08 -11.52
CA LEU A 60 3.25 1.75 -10.46
C LEU A 60 2.06 0.93 -11.00
N ALA A 61 1.69 1.15 -12.26
CA ALA A 61 0.63 0.38 -12.92
C ALA A 61 0.98 -1.11 -12.98
N ASP A 62 2.24 -1.46 -13.27
CA ASP A 62 2.71 -2.85 -13.34
C ASP A 62 2.52 -3.62 -12.02
N PHE A 63 2.58 -2.96 -10.86
CA PHE A 63 2.34 -3.60 -9.56
C PHE A 63 0.89 -4.05 -9.38
N PHE A 64 -0.07 -3.33 -9.96
CA PHE A 64 -1.49 -3.66 -9.86
C PHE A 64 -1.98 -4.53 -11.03
N GLU A 65 -1.41 -4.36 -12.24
CA GLU A 65 -1.89 -5.01 -13.46
C GLU A 65 -1.71 -6.54 -13.46
N THR A 66 -0.62 -7.04 -12.90
CA THR A 66 -0.37 -8.48 -12.74
C THR A 66 -1.29 -9.16 -11.74
N ASP A 67 -1.92 -8.41 -10.84
CA ASP A 67 -2.78 -8.93 -9.78
C ASP A 67 -4.23 -9.14 -10.21
N THR A 68 -4.73 -8.34 -11.15
CA THR A 68 -6.15 -8.38 -11.54
C THR A 68 -6.53 -9.65 -12.30
N GLU A 69 -5.60 -10.28 -13.02
CA GLU A 69 -5.90 -11.47 -13.82
C GLU A 69 -5.92 -12.79 -13.04
N GLN A 70 -5.21 -12.89 -11.89
CA GLN A 70 -5.04 -14.16 -11.18
C GLN A 70 -5.39 -14.15 -9.69
N GLY A 71 -5.60 -12.99 -9.06
CA GLY A 71 -5.96 -12.86 -7.63
C GLY A 71 -4.90 -13.37 -6.64
N ASN A 72 -3.68 -13.62 -7.12
CA ASN A 72 -2.55 -14.16 -6.34
C ASN A 72 -1.28 -13.33 -6.49
N GLY A 73 -1.36 -12.12 -7.02
CA GLY A 73 -0.22 -11.25 -7.19
C GLY A 73 0.33 -10.69 -5.88
N LEU A 74 1.41 -9.94 -5.97
CA LEU A 74 2.13 -9.40 -4.83
C LEU A 74 1.25 -8.49 -3.96
N MET A 75 0.47 -7.60 -4.57
CA MET A 75 -0.42 -6.70 -3.85
C MET A 75 -1.47 -7.46 -3.05
N SER A 76 -2.12 -8.48 -3.65
CA SER A 76 -3.08 -9.33 -2.94
C SER A 76 -2.45 -10.04 -1.73
N LYS A 77 -1.19 -10.48 -1.85
CA LYS A 77 -0.46 -11.11 -0.74
C LYS A 77 -0.20 -10.13 0.40
N ILE A 78 0.15 -8.87 0.09
CA ILE A 78 0.40 -7.82 1.10
C ILE A 78 -0.92 -7.39 1.74
N ILE A 79 -1.88 -6.94 0.94
CA ILE A 79 -3.17 -6.39 1.38
C ILE A 79 -3.96 -7.36 2.27
N LYS A 80 -3.83 -8.65 2.03
CA LYS A 80 -4.44 -9.69 2.87
C LYS A 80 -4.03 -9.63 4.35
N HIS A 81 -2.88 -9.05 4.64
CA HIS A 81 -2.34 -8.88 5.99
C HIS A 81 -2.57 -7.47 6.55
N ASP A 82 -3.06 -6.55 5.73
CA ASP A 82 -3.24 -5.17 6.10
C ASP A 82 -4.48 -4.94 6.95
N THR A 83 -4.41 -3.86 7.70
CA THR A 83 -5.59 -3.23 8.28
C THR A 83 -5.50 -1.74 8.06
N ILE A 84 -6.62 -1.15 7.64
CA ILE A 84 -6.76 0.28 7.45
C ILE A 84 -7.98 0.78 8.21
N GLU A 85 -7.88 1.93 8.86
CA GLU A 85 -8.99 2.57 9.55
C GLU A 85 -9.00 4.08 9.30
N VAL A 86 -10.19 4.66 9.12
CA VAL A 86 -10.38 6.11 9.11
C VAL A 86 -10.22 6.60 10.54
N LYS A 87 -9.13 7.30 10.83
CA LYS A 87 -8.86 7.86 12.14
C LYS A 87 -9.56 9.20 12.36
N LYS A 88 -9.59 10.02 11.30
CA LYS A 88 -10.17 11.35 11.35
C LYS A 88 -10.59 11.81 9.95
N VAL A 89 -11.76 12.41 9.87
CA VAL A 89 -12.19 13.23 8.71
C VAL A 89 -12.00 14.69 9.07
N GLY A 90 -11.06 15.35 8.40
CA GLY A 90 -10.80 16.78 8.53
C GLY A 90 -11.63 17.58 7.52
N LYS A 91 -11.30 18.87 7.33
CA LYS A 91 -12.00 19.75 6.40
C LYS A 91 -11.64 19.47 4.94
N ASP A 92 -10.39 19.09 4.69
CA ASP A 92 -9.74 18.98 3.39
C ASP A 92 -8.82 17.74 3.30
N ALA A 93 -8.71 16.99 4.38
CA ALA A 93 -7.95 15.74 4.41
C ALA A 93 -8.60 14.71 5.33
N ILE A 94 -8.36 13.44 5.03
CA ILE A 94 -8.74 12.28 5.81
C ILE A 94 -7.46 11.64 6.33
N THR A 95 -7.37 11.46 7.65
CA THR A 95 -6.26 10.72 8.25
C THR A 95 -6.62 9.25 8.32
N TYR A 96 -5.84 8.42 7.63
CA TYR A 96 -5.91 6.96 7.73
C TYR A 96 -4.82 6.45 8.67
N LYS A 97 -5.11 5.38 9.37
CA LYS A 97 -4.11 4.58 10.06
C LYS A 97 -4.04 3.24 9.38
N ILE A 98 -2.88 2.94 8.82
CA ILE A 98 -2.59 1.75 8.02
C ILE A 98 -1.58 0.91 8.78
N THR A 99 -1.86 -0.38 8.92
CA THR A 99 -0.92 -1.34 9.50
C THR A 99 -0.71 -2.45 8.49
N ALA A 100 0.53 -2.62 8.05
CA ALA A 100 0.96 -3.53 6.99
C ALA A 100 2.21 -4.33 7.40
N PRO A 101 2.54 -5.46 6.74
CA PRO A 101 3.83 -6.11 6.89
C PRO A 101 4.98 -5.16 6.55
N ASP A 102 6.02 -5.08 7.36
CA ASP A 102 7.18 -4.21 7.09
C ASP A 102 8.09 -4.84 6.03
N LEU A 103 8.06 -4.30 4.82
CA LEU A 103 8.82 -4.75 3.67
C LEU A 103 10.03 -3.86 3.35
N SER A 104 10.41 -2.98 4.28
CA SER A 104 11.51 -2.03 4.09
C SER A 104 12.86 -2.66 3.74
N ASN A 105 13.10 -3.92 4.11
CA ASN A 105 14.33 -4.63 3.79
C ASN A 105 14.15 -5.74 2.73
N LEU A 106 13.01 -5.81 2.07
CA LEU A 106 12.66 -6.89 1.16
C LEU A 106 13.75 -7.14 0.11
N PHE A 107 14.14 -6.13 -0.64
CA PHE A 107 15.10 -6.26 -1.75
C PHE A 107 16.51 -6.58 -1.27
N SER A 108 16.92 -6.01 -0.13
CA SER A 108 18.20 -6.33 0.52
C SER A 108 18.26 -7.79 0.94
N ASP A 109 17.17 -8.31 1.54
CA ASP A 109 17.09 -9.70 1.99
C ASP A 109 16.96 -10.68 0.81
N MET A 110 16.29 -10.29 -0.28
CA MET A 110 16.26 -11.06 -1.54
C MET A 110 17.67 -11.26 -2.10
N ASN A 111 18.47 -10.18 -2.16
CA ASN A 111 19.85 -10.24 -2.64
C ASN A 111 20.72 -11.14 -1.76
N ALA A 112 20.61 -11.02 -0.44
CA ALA A 112 21.36 -11.84 0.52
C ALA A 112 20.92 -13.33 0.52
N GLY A 113 19.65 -13.59 0.25
CA GLY A 113 19.03 -14.90 0.28
C GLY A 113 19.23 -15.76 -0.98
N ASN A 114 19.91 -15.26 -2.02
CA ASN A 114 20.05 -15.92 -3.34
C ASN A 114 18.69 -16.32 -3.92
N VAL A 115 17.73 -15.41 -3.90
CA VAL A 115 16.39 -15.61 -4.45
C VAL A 115 16.52 -15.77 -5.98
N THR A 116 15.82 -16.75 -6.54
CA THR A 116 15.79 -17.06 -7.97
C THR A 116 14.35 -17.08 -8.47
N GLU A 117 14.15 -17.05 -9.79
CA GLU A 117 12.80 -17.17 -10.38
C GLU A 117 12.04 -18.43 -9.90
N GLU A 118 12.74 -19.51 -9.57
CA GLU A 118 12.13 -20.76 -9.13
C GLU A 118 11.60 -20.71 -7.69
N ASN A 119 12.17 -19.85 -6.84
CA ASN A 119 11.81 -19.78 -5.41
C ASN A 119 11.23 -18.44 -4.96
N ILE A 120 11.11 -17.46 -5.86
CA ILE A 120 10.65 -16.12 -5.52
C ILE A 120 9.25 -16.11 -4.88
N ASP A 121 8.31 -16.88 -5.42
CA ASP A 121 6.95 -16.93 -4.89
C ASP A 121 6.90 -17.47 -3.45
N SER A 122 7.64 -18.55 -3.18
CA SER A 122 7.69 -19.10 -1.82
C SER A 122 8.44 -18.18 -0.86
N PHE A 123 9.49 -17.52 -1.33
CA PHE A 123 10.22 -16.52 -0.55
C PHE A 123 9.31 -15.37 -0.16
N MET A 124 8.53 -14.82 -1.13
CA MET A 124 7.61 -13.70 -0.88
C MET A 124 6.51 -14.09 0.11
N ASP A 125 5.91 -15.28 -0.05
CA ASP A 125 4.86 -15.75 0.87
C ASP A 125 5.37 -15.88 2.31
N ASP A 126 6.56 -16.47 2.49
CA ASP A 126 7.19 -16.63 3.80
C ASP A 126 7.60 -15.26 4.37
N TYR A 127 8.20 -14.40 3.55
CA TYR A 127 8.68 -13.08 3.97
C TYR A 127 7.55 -12.19 4.47
N ILE A 128 6.46 -12.07 3.68
CA ILE A 128 5.29 -11.28 4.06
C ILE A 128 4.63 -11.84 5.32
N SER A 129 4.50 -13.17 5.41
CA SER A 129 3.86 -13.84 6.56
C SER A 129 4.64 -13.66 7.86
N ASP A 130 5.98 -13.62 7.80
CA ASP A 130 6.87 -13.51 8.96
C ASP A 130 7.26 -12.07 9.29
N ALA A 131 6.94 -11.11 8.39
CA ALA A 131 7.27 -9.69 8.56
C ALA A 131 6.63 -9.12 9.83
N LYS A 132 7.33 -8.18 10.46
CA LYS A 132 6.76 -7.40 11.56
C LYS A 132 5.76 -6.41 10.99
N MET A 133 4.67 -6.20 11.71
CA MET A 133 3.71 -5.19 11.31
C MET A 133 4.23 -3.78 11.65
N VAL A 134 4.17 -2.88 10.65
CA VAL A 134 4.43 -1.46 10.81
C VAL A 134 3.11 -0.70 10.73
N THR A 135 3.00 0.39 11.48
CA THR A 135 1.80 1.23 11.48
C THR A 135 2.18 2.66 11.10
N ASN A 136 1.52 3.18 10.07
CA ASN A 136 1.66 4.53 9.57
C ASN A 136 0.34 5.30 9.69
N GLU A 137 0.41 6.61 9.94
CA GLU A 137 -0.72 7.52 9.85
C GLU A 137 -0.47 8.44 8.66
N VAL A 138 -1.40 8.43 7.70
CA VAL A 138 -1.28 9.17 6.44
C VAL A 138 -2.48 10.07 6.25
N ASP A 139 -2.23 11.32 5.86
CA ASP A 139 -3.26 12.28 5.51
C ASP A 139 -3.48 12.27 3.98
N VAL A 140 -4.69 11.92 3.56
CA VAL A 140 -5.11 11.93 2.16
C VAL A 140 -5.96 13.16 1.92
N SER A 141 -5.52 14.04 1.00
CA SER A 141 -6.28 15.22 0.59
C SER A 141 -7.56 14.80 -0.13
N TYR A 142 -8.63 15.54 0.06
CA TYR A 142 -9.86 15.32 -0.67
C TYR A 142 -10.59 16.61 -1.02
N THR A 143 -11.44 16.52 -2.03
CA THR A 143 -12.43 17.55 -2.37
C THR A 143 -13.84 16.96 -2.33
N TYR A 144 -14.81 17.77 -1.92
CA TYR A 144 -16.23 17.40 -1.97
C TYR A 144 -17.04 18.56 -2.52
N GLU A 145 -17.29 18.52 -3.82
CA GLU A 145 -18.01 19.58 -4.53
C GLU A 145 -19.15 19.00 -5.38
N ASN A 146 -20.31 19.68 -5.39
CA ASN A 146 -21.47 19.24 -6.18
C ASN A 146 -21.85 17.77 -5.95
N GLU A 147 -21.78 17.30 -4.71
CA GLU A 147 -22.03 15.92 -4.29
C GLU A 147 -21.03 14.88 -4.87
N LYS A 148 -19.92 15.32 -5.43
CA LYS A 148 -18.83 14.47 -5.87
C LYS A 148 -17.68 14.51 -4.87
N PHE A 149 -17.24 13.33 -4.48
CA PHE A 149 -16.05 13.12 -3.67
C PHE A 149 -14.90 12.73 -4.58
N SER A 150 -13.73 13.30 -4.35
CA SER A 150 -12.47 12.92 -4.98
C SER A 150 -11.37 13.03 -3.93
N ALA A 151 -10.55 12.00 -3.81
CA ALA A 151 -9.42 11.94 -2.88
C ALA A 151 -8.15 11.51 -3.61
N GLU A 152 -7.01 12.00 -3.15
CA GLU A 152 -5.69 11.80 -3.76
C GLU A 152 -5.02 10.61 -3.07
N TYR A 153 -5.45 9.38 -3.44
CA TYR A 153 -4.87 8.13 -2.91
C TYR A 153 -3.59 7.70 -3.63
N ASP A 154 -3.31 8.26 -4.82
CA ASP A 154 -2.14 8.00 -5.66
C ASP A 154 -0.84 8.64 -5.16
N THR A 155 -0.82 9.12 -3.93
CA THR A 155 0.38 9.70 -3.31
C THR A 155 1.37 8.62 -2.88
N GLU A 156 2.66 8.89 -3.07
CA GLU A 156 3.74 7.99 -2.63
C GLU A 156 3.59 7.62 -1.15
N GLU A 157 3.24 8.58 -0.29
CA GLU A 157 3.09 8.34 1.15
C GLU A 157 1.98 7.33 1.45
N PHE A 158 0.83 7.43 0.76
CA PHE A 158 -0.27 6.51 0.95
C PHE A 158 0.06 5.11 0.41
N ILE A 159 0.59 5.03 -0.82
CA ILE A 159 1.00 3.76 -1.43
C ILE A 159 2.09 3.08 -0.60
N ASN A 160 3.09 3.84 -0.15
CA ASN A 160 4.16 3.30 0.69
C ASN A 160 3.65 2.75 2.02
N ALA A 161 2.71 3.43 2.66
CA ALA A 161 2.08 2.94 3.88
C ALA A 161 1.26 1.67 3.64
N LEU A 162 0.51 1.62 2.52
CA LEU A 162 -0.31 0.47 2.12
C LEU A 162 0.53 -0.74 1.73
N THR A 163 1.73 -0.52 1.20
CA THR A 163 2.66 -1.59 0.80
C THR A 163 3.73 -1.90 1.86
N GLY A 164 3.55 -1.44 3.10
CA GLY A 164 4.47 -1.72 4.18
C GLY A 164 5.91 -1.24 3.92
N ASN A 165 6.06 -0.02 3.41
CA ASN A 165 7.34 0.61 3.06
C ASN A 165 8.08 -0.01 1.85
N MET A 166 7.40 -0.81 1.03
CA MET A 166 8.02 -1.44 -0.15
C MET A 166 8.47 -0.40 -1.19
N VAL A 167 7.71 0.70 -1.36
CA VAL A 167 8.10 1.77 -2.30
C VAL A 167 9.44 2.39 -1.88
N THR A 168 9.61 2.68 -0.59
CA THR A 168 10.90 3.17 -0.08
C THR A 168 12.02 2.17 -0.31
N ALA A 169 11.80 0.88 -0.03
CA ALA A 169 12.80 -0.16 -0.25
C ALA A 169 13.21 -0.28 -1.73
N TYR A 170 12.26 -0.12 -2.64
CA TYR A 170 12.53 -0.12 -4.09
C TYR A 170 13.37 1.11 -4.52
N GLN A 171 13.05 2.29 -4.00
CA GLN A 171 13.82 3.51 -4.28
C GLN A 171 15.26 3.40 -3.77
N GLU A 172 15.47 2.81 -2.59
CA GLU A 172 16.79 2.54 -2.05
C GLU A 172 17.60 1.58 -2.95
N LEU A 173 16.95 0.51 -3.43
CA LEU A 173 17.57 -0.42 -4.38
C LEU A 173 18.03 0.30 -5.67
N ILE A 174 17.18 1.13 -6.27
CA ILE A 174 17.53 1.89 -7.48
C ILE A 174 18.72 2.83 -7.21
N GLN A 175 18.74 3.48 -6.06
CA GLN A 175 19.82 4.38 -5.68
C GLN A 175 21.13 3.64 -5.51
N ASP A 176 21.13 2.47 -4.89
CA ASP A 176 22.32 1.63 -4.71
C ASP A 176 22.89 1.17 -6.05
N VAL A 177 22.03 0.70 -6.97
CA VAL A 177 22.45 0.31 -8.33
C VAL A 177 23.07 1.50 -9.09
N GLN A 178 22.50 2.69 -8.97
CA GLN A 178 23.05 3.90 -9.62
C GLN A 178 24.41 4.29 -9.04
N ASN A 179 24.60 4.13 -7.74
CA ASN A 179 25.88 4.41 -7.08
C ASN A 179 26.95 3.42 -7.54
N GLU A 180 26.65 2.13 -7.66
CA GLU A 180 27.58 1.09 -8.13
C GLU A 180 28.04 1.37 -9.57
N ILE A 181 27.12 1.72 -10.48
CA ILE A 181 27.45 2.07 -11.87
C ILE A 181 28.38 3.30 -11.90
N SER A 182 28.10 4.31 -11.09
CA SER A 182 28.89 5.54 -11.04
C SER A 182 30.31 5.33 -10.52
N GLU A 183 30.51 4.36 -9.64
CA GLU A 183 31.83 3.99 -9.10
C GLU A 183 32.66 3.19 -10.11
N GLU A 184 32.02 2.33 -10.90
CA GLU A 184 32.69 1.57 -11.99
C GLU A 184 33.23 2.50 -13.08
N ASP A 185 32.40 3.46 -13.54
CA ASP A 185 32.79 4.43 -14.58
C ASP A 185 34.01 5.28 -14.14
N ASN A 186 34.07 5.70 -12.85
CA ASN A 186 35.17 6.48 -12.34
C ASN A 186 36.50 5.69 -12.20
N ASN A 187 36.41 4.35 -12.08
CA ASN A 187 37.59 3.51 -11.99
C ASN A 187 38.19 3.19 -13.38
N GLU A 188 37.40 3.20 -14.45
CA GLU A 188 37.89 2.96 -15.82
C GLU A 188 38.62 4.18 -16.39
N GLU A 189 38.25 5.42 -16.01
CA GLU A 189 38.97 6.64 -16.45
C GLU A 189 40.32 6.82 -15.75
N SER A 190 40.63 6.06 -14.70
CA SER A 190 41.85 6.22 -13.89
C SER A 190 42.98 5.27 -14.26
N ASN A 191 42.83 4.41 -15.27
CA ASN A 191 43.82 3.46 -15.79
C ASN A 191 44.25 3.83 -17.22
#